data_912afbf166f26e4a2ef95f658485d975
#
_entry.id   912afbf166f26e4a2ef95f658485d975
#
_cell.length_a   1.000
_cell.length_b   1.000
_cell.length_c   1.000
_cell.angle_alpha   90.00
_cell.angle_beta   90.00
_cell.angle_gamma   90.00
#
_symmetry.space_group_name_H-M   'P 1'
#
loop_
_entity.id
_entity.type
_entity.pdbx_description
1 polymer ?
#
loop_
_entity_poly.entity_id
_entity_poly.type
_entity_poly.pdbx_seq_one_letter_code
_entity_poly.pdbx_strand_id
1 'polypeptide(L)'
;MITLQQDLLHSALNAVTRASTKSTLMAAFSLVRLDVNTDGILHLSCFNGETAARSTVNVDCGEDLSVCVDAATLKAVVETLAGQIRLHVDGTALVIQQGTSNRTSLRIVDEPLPVIGEESIQTVATFSGTIFRSLMRALPFASTDDSRAVLQVVHLILNSDTVMAQTADGYSAGLVMESIAGPANQTSVSLPLSSARLLSTLVDDRDTVRMGTSGENRYIFQITNPEIGRASCRERV
;
A
#
# COMPACT_ATOMS: atom_id res chain seq x y z
N MET A 1 -10.77 -23.13 3.71
CA MET A 1 -9.33 -23.26 4.09
C MET A 1 -8.50 -22.73 2.92
N ILE A 2 -7.55 -21.86 3.20
CA ILE A 2 -6.70 -21.15 2.22
C ILE A 2 -5.28 -21.67 2.38
N THR A 3 -4.61 -21.98 1.27
CA THR A 3 -3.22 -22.47 1.28
C THR A 3 -2.35 -21.55 0.42
N LEU A 4 -1.20 -21.12 0.94
CA LEU A 4 -0.28 -20.22 0.24
C LEU A 4 1.16 -20.38 0.77
N GLN A 5 2.12 -19.80 0.05
CA GLN A 5 3.51 -19.71 0.48
C GLN A 5 3.68 -18.55 1.48
N GLN A 6 4.43 -18.80 2.55
CA GLN A 6 4.68 -17.83 3.61
C GLN A 6 5.36 -16.55 3.09
N ASP A 7 6.34 -16.68 2.23
CA ASP A 7 7.11 -15.57 1.65
C ASP A 7 6.22 -14.59 0.85
N LEU A 8 5.22 -15.12 0.13
CA LEU A 8 4.25 -14.29 -0.59
C LEU A 8 3.36 -13.51 0.38
N LEU A 9 2.85 -14.18 1.43
CA LEU A 9 2.05 -13.51 2.46
C LEU A 9 2.88 -12.47 3.23
N HIS A 10 4.12 -12.80 3.57
CA HIS A 10 5.03 -11.90 4.26
C HIS A 10 5.35 -10.65 3.42
N SER A 11 5.64 -10.83 2.13
CA SER A 11 5.87 -9.71 1.21
C SER A 11 4.65 -8.79 1.11
N ALA A 12 3.46 -9.37 0.93
CA ALA A 12 2.21 -8.63 0.86
C ALA A 12 1.90 -7.88 2.16
N LEU A 13 2.09 -8.52 3.32
CA LEU A 13 1.94 -7.87 4.63
C LEU A 13 2.93 -6.73 4.82
N ASN A 14 4.19 -6.91 4.42
CA ASN A 14 5.20 -5.85 4.48
C ASN A 14 4.81 -4.62 3.67
N ALA A 15 4.15 -4.82 2.52
CA ALA A 15 3.65 -3.71 1.71
C ALA A 15 2.49 -2.97 2.40
N VAL A 16 1.45 -3.69 2.85
CA VAL A 16 0.24 -3.04 3.36
C VAL A 16 0.35 -2.53 4.79
N THR A 17 1.10 -3.21 5.67
CA THR A 17 1.23 -2.82 7.08
C THR A 17 1.95 -1.48 7.28
N ARG A 18 2.64 -0.97 6.28
CA ARG A 18 3.22 0.38 6.28
C ARG A 18 2.15 1.48 6.24
N ALA A 19 0.95 1.16 5.73
CA ALA A 19 -0.22 2.04 5.78
C ALA A 19 -1.08 1.81 7.05
N SER A 20 -0.66 0.97 7.97
CA SER A 20 -1.30 0.86 9.28
C SER A 20 -0.61 1.76 10.31
N THR A 21 -1.36 2.23 11.29
CA THR A 21 -0.82 3.02 12.39
C THR A 21 -1.45 2.60 13.71
N LYS A 22 -0.63 2.59 14.78
CA LYS A 22 -1.16 2.42 16.14
C LYS A 22 -1.81 3.73 16.56
N SER A 23 -3.12 3.83 16.36
CA SER A 23 -3.91 4.97 16.80
C SER A 23 -4.65 4.63 18.08
N THR A 24 -4.59 5.52 19.06
CA THR A 24 -5.42 5.43 20.27
C THR A 24 -6.86 5.90 20.02
N LEU A 25 -7.10 6.60 18.91
CA LEU A 25 -8.40 7.18 18.56
C LEU A 25 -9.27 6.20 17.77
N MET A 26 -8.67 5.37 16.90
CA MET A 26 -9.40 4.39 16.09
C MET A 26 -8.60 3.09 15.99
N ALA A 27 -9.10 2.05 16.66
CA ALA A 27 -8.48 0.72 16.65
C ALA A 27 -8.39 0.13 15.22
N ALA A 28 -9.35 0.47 14.37
CA ALA A 28 -9.38 0.05 12.97
C ALA A 28 -8.08 0.35 12.19
N PHE A 29 -7.36 1.43 12.54
CA PHE A 29 -6.13 1.82 11.85
C PHE A 29 -4.93 0.89 12.13
N SER A 30 -5.03 0.03 13.12
CA SER A 30 -4.03 -1.00 13.42
C SER A 30 -4.33 -2.34 12.76
N LEU A 31 -5.47 -2.48 12.09
CA LEU A 31 -5.92 -3.74 11.54
C LEU A 31 -5.46 -3.94 10.09
N VAL A 32 -5.32 -5.20 9.71
CA VAL A 32 -5.28 -5.65 8.33
C VAL A 32 -6.53 -6.46 8.04
N ARG A 33 -7.17 -6.15 6.93
CA ARG A 33 -8.30 -6.91 6.41
C ARG A 33 -7.78 -7.92 5.37
N LEU A 34 -8.25 -9.15 5.49
CA LEU A 34 -8.01 -10.24 4.57
C LEU A 34 -9.33 -10.60 3.92
N ASP A 35 -9.41 -10.47 2.62
CA ASP A 35 -10.58 -10.87 1.81
C ASP A 35 -10.13 -11.88 0.75
N VAL A 36 -10.78 -13.02 0.69
CA VAL A 36 -10.60 -14.03 -0.35
C VAL A 36 -11.95 -14.40 -0.90
N ASN A 37 -12.07 -14.39 -2.20
CA ASN A 37 -13.19 -14.95 -2.92
C ASN A 37 -12.79 -16.26 -3.58
N THR A 38 -13.75 -16.98 -4.13
CA THR A 38 -13.54 -18.27 -4.84
C THR A 38 -12.68 -18.14 -6.11
N ASP A 39 -12.30 -16.93 -6.52
CA ASP A 39 -11.38 -16.66 -7.63
C ASP A 39 -9.91 -16.99 -7.32
N GLY A 40 -9.59 -17.34 -6.07
CA GLY A 40 -8.24 -17.70 -5.65
C GLY A 40 -7.30 -16.51 -5.45
N ILE A 41 -7.84 -15.32 -5.18
CA ILE A 41 -7.06 -14.12 -4.90
C ILE A 41 -7.31 -13.65 -3.47
N LEU A 42 -6.25 -13.65 -2.66
CA LEU A 42 -6.26 -13.03 -1.33
C LEU A 42 -5.92 -11.55 -1.45
N HIS A 43 -6.82 -10.71 -1.02
CA HIS A 43 -6.65 -9.27 -0.88
C HIS A 43 -6.31 -8.92 0.55
N LEU A 44 -5.17 -8.26 0.75
CA LEU A 44 -4.80 -7.67 2.04
C LEU A 44 -4.95 -6.17 1.94
N SER A 45 -5.54 -5.54 2.93
CA SER A 45 -5.69 -4.09 2.96
C SER A 45 -5.53 -3.51 4.35
N CYS A 46 -4.88 -2.33 4.43
CA CYS A 46 -4.75 -1.51 5.61
C CYS A 46 -5.15 -0.08 5.29
N PHE A 47 -5.56 0.69 6.31
CA PHE A 47 -5.97 2.08 6.18
C PHE A 47 -5.64 2.84 7.47
N ASN A 48 -5.11 4.06 7.36
CA ASN A 48 -4.74 4.90 8.50
C ASN A 48 -5.55 6.19 8.62
N GLY A 49 -6.66 6.31 7.87
CA GLY A 49 -7.47 7.52 7.82
C GLY A 49 -7.17 8.42 6.61
N GLU A 50 -5.96 8.40 6.11
CA GLU A 50 -5.49 9.20 4.98
C GLU A 50 -5.12 8.31 3.79
N THR A 51 -4.25 7.34 4.01
CA THR A 51 -3.73 6.43 3.00
C THR A 51 -4.25 5.02 3.20
N ALA A 52 -4.66 4.40 2.12
CA ALA A 52 -5.01 2.99 2.08
C ALA A 52 -4.01 2.22 1.21
N ALA A 53 -3.54 1.08 1.69
CA ALA A 53 -2.71 0.17 0.91
C ALA A 53 -3.42 -1.16 0.70
N ARG A 54 -3.32 -1.70 -0.51
CA ARG A 54 -3.84 -3.03 -0.86
C ARG A 54 -2.76 -3.84 -1.58
N SER A 55 -2.64 -5.10 -1.23
CA SER A 55 -1.82 -6.07 -1.92
C SER A 55 -2.64 -7.30 -2.26
N THR A 56 -2.24 -8.03 -3.29
CA THR A 56 -2.92 -9.24 -3.74
C THR A 56 -1.94 -10.40 -3.80
N VAL A 57 -2.40 -11.59 -3.39
CA VAL A 57 -1.63 -12.83 -3.44
C VAL A 57 -2.51 -13.91 -4.04
N ASN A 58 -1.99 -14.67 -5.01
CA ASN A 58 -2.67 -15.86 -5.51
C ASN A 58 -2.62 -16.96 -4.46
N VAL A 59 -3.76 -17.56 -4.18
CA VAL A 59 -3.92 -18.59 -3.17
C VAL A 59 -4.74 -19.76 -3.69
N ASP A 60 -4.53 -20.92 -3.11
CA ASP A 60 -5.44 -22.04 -3.28
C ASP A 60 -6.53 -21.95 -2.20
N CYS A 61 -7.76 -21.67 -2.61
CA CYS A 61 -8.87 -21.46 -1.69
C CYS A 61 -10.07 -22.33 -2.05
N GLY A 62 -10.74 -22.86 -1.02
CA GLY A 62 -12.01 -23.59 -1.15
C GLY A 62 -13.19 -22.87 -0.54
N GLU A 63 -12.99 -21.69 0.08
CA GLU A 63 -14.01 -20.97 0.83
C GLU A 63 -13.72 -19.47 0.80
N ASP A 64 -14.76 -18.66 0.79
CA ASP A 64 -14.66 -17.23 0.97
C ASP A 64 -14.17 -16.89 2.39
N LEU A 65 -13.36 -15.86 2.52
CA LEU A 65 -12.87 -15.35 3.78
C LEU A 65 -12.96 -13.84 3.79
N SER A 66 -13.47 -13.25 4.87
CA SER A 66 -13.42 -11.82 5.12
C SER A 66 -13.25 -11.57 6.61
N VAL A 67 -12.04 -11.23 7.02
CA VAL A 67 -11.69 -11.03 8.44
C VAL A 67 -10.74 -9.86 8.62
N CYS A 68 -10.83 -9.22 9.81
CA CYS A 68 -9.86 -8.22 10.25
C CYS A 68 -9.10 -8.73 11.46
N VAL A 69 -7.79 -8.57 11.46
CA VAL A 69 -6.90 -8.92 12.58
C VAL A 69 -5.86 -7.82 12.79
N ASP A 70 -5.21 -7.81 13.95
CA ASP A 70 -4.11 -6.87 14.22
C ASP A 70 -2.95 -7.09 13.25
N ALA A 71 -2.60 -6.04 12.52
CA ALA A 71 -1.63 -6.09 11.42
C ALA A 71 -0.22 -6.42 11.91
N ALA A 72 0.19 -5.83 13.03
CA ALA A 72 1.52 -6.05 13.60
C ALA A 72 1.66 -7.49 14.13
N THR A 73 0.62 -7.99 14.79
CA THR A 73 0.61 -9.36 15.31
C THR A 73 0.62 -10.39 14.21
N LEU A 74 -0.23 -10.21 13.17
CA LEU A 74 -0.24 -11.12 12.02
C LEU A 74 1.13 -11.15 11.33
N LYS A 75 1.72 -9.99 11.09
CA LYS A 75 3.05 -9.88 10.48
C LYS A 75 4.10 -10.60 11.31
N ALA A 76 4.16 -10.34 12.62
CA ALA A 76 5.12 -10.99 13.52
C ALA A 76 4.97 -12.52 13.54
N VAL A 77 3.75 -13.05 13.52
CA VAL A 77 3.50 -14.49 13.43
C VAL A 77 4.00 -15.04 12.10
N VAL A 78 3.64 -14.39 10.97
CA VAL A 78 4.05 -14.86 9.63
C VAL A 78 5.57 -14.85 9.47
N GLU A 79 6.29 -13.90 10.08
CA GLU A 79 7.75 -13.84 10.07
C GLU A 79 8.42 -15.04 10.75
N THR A 80 7.75 -15.71 11.70
CA THR A 80 8.29 -16.90 12.38
C THR A 80 8.07 -18.20 11.62
N LEU A 81 7.28 -18.18 10.54
CA LEU A 81 6.91 -19.35 9.76
C LEU A 81 7.80 -19.49 8.52
N ALA A 82 7.72 -20.62 7.82
CA ALA A 82 8.42 -20.85 6.56
C ALA A 82 7.66 -21.84 5.67
N GLY A 83 7.85 -21.72 4.34
CA GLY A 83 7.23 -22.61 3.37
C GLY A 83 5.73 -22.47 3.29
N GLN A 84 5.03 -23.58 3.07
CA GLN A 84 3.59 -23.58 2.89
C GLN A 84 2.83 -23.42 4.21
N ILE A 85 1.88 -22.51 4.25
CA ILE A 85 1.00 -22.23 5.40
C ILE A 85 -0.46 -22.34 4.99
N ARG A 86 -1.32 -22.57 5.98
CA ARG A 86 -2.78 -22.65 5.81
C ARG A 86 -3.45 -21.65 6.72
N LEU A 87 -4.47 -20.99 6.19
CA LEU A 87 -5.32 -20.06 6.92
C LEU A 87 -6.76 -20.59 6.93
N HIS A 88 -7.42 -20.52 8.07
CA HIS A 88 -8.85 -20.78 8.19
C HIS A 88 -9.43 -20.05 9.40
N VAL A 89 -10.74 -19.86 9.41
CA VAL A 89 -11.46 -19.29 10.56
C VAL A 89 -11.94 -20.43 11.44
N ASP A 90 -11.74 -20.29 12.75
CA ASP A 90 -12.25 -21.18 13.79
C ASP A 90 -12.93 -20.32 14.87
N GLY A 91 -14.26 -20.27 14.80
CA GLY A 91 -15.05 -19.38 15.65
C GLY A 91 -14.71 -17.91 15.44
N THR A 92 -14.15 -17.27 16.46
CA THR A 92 -13.74 -15.85 16.45
C THR A 92 -12.24 -15.65 16.23
N ALA A 93 -11.55 -16.66 15.73
CA ALA A 93 -10.12 -16.63 15.52
C ALA A 93 -9.72 -16.98 14.08
N LEU A 94 -8.76 -16.24 13.54
CA LEU A 94 -8.00 -16.61 12.36
C LEU A 94 -6.88 -17.56 12.79
N VAL A 95 -6.93 -18.79 12.33
CA VAL A 95 -5.92 -19.81 12.61
C VAL A 95 -4.92 -19.86 11.46
N ILE A 96 -3.65 -19.79 11.82
CA ILE A 96 -2.50 -19.94 10.93
C ILE A 96 -1.83 -21.25 11.28
N GLN A 97 -1.68 -22.14 10.31
CA GLN A 97 -1.12 -23.46 10.53
C GLN A 97 0.03 -23.74 9.56
N GLN A 98 1.13 -24.22 10.10
CA GLN A 98 2.28 -24.73 9.35
C GLN A 98 2.49 -26.21 9.71
N GLY A 99 2.40 -27.08 8.72
CA GLY A 99 2.47 -28.54 8.96
C GLY A 99 1.38 -29.04 9.89
N THR A 100 1.74 -29.98 10.78
CA THR A 100 0.80 -30.59 11.75
C THR A 100 0.95 -30.04 13.17
N SER A 101 2.09 -29.42 13.49
CA SER A 101 2.48 -29.08 14.88
C SER A 101 2.40 -27.60 15.19
N ASN A 102 2.63 -26.72 14.21
CA ASN A 102 2.60 -25.28 14.44
C ASN A 102 1.23 -24.72 14.13
N ARG A 103 0.51 -24.31 15.16
CA ARG A 103 -0.81 -23.67 15.07
C ARG A 103 -0.82 -22.40 15.92
N THR A 104 -1.14 -21.28 15.32
CA THR A 104 -1.31 -20.00 16.00
C THR A 104 -2.69 -19.45 15.70
N SER A 105 -3.36 -18.92 16.70
CA SER A 105 -4.69 -18.33 16.57
C SER A 105 -4.63 -16.84 16.87
N LEU A 106 -5.16 -16.03 15.99
CA LEU A 106 -5.28 -14.57 16.14
C LEU A 106 -6.75 -14.20 16.29
N ARG A 107 -7.05 -13.35 17.27
CA ARG A 107 -8.42 -12.86 17.47
C ARG A 107 -8.87 -12.05 16.24
N ILE A 108 -10.03 -12.39 15.69
CA ILE A 108 -10.73 -11.59 14.70
C ILE A 108 -11.36 -10.39 15.41
N VAL A 109 -11.22 -9.21 14.83
CA VAL A 109 -11.79 -7.96 15.31
C VAL A 109 -12.95 -7.60 14.40
N ASP A 110 -14.13 -7.44 14.98
CA ASP A 110 -15.35 -7.06 14.27
C ASP A 110 -15.43 -5.51 14.17
N GLU A 111 -14.45 -4.92 13.48
CA GLU A 111 -14.47 -3.50 13.16
C GLU A 111 -14.47 -3.30 11.63
N PRO A 112 -15.33 -2.43 11.12
CA PRO A 112 -15.42 -2.21 9.68
C PRO A 112 -14.23 -1.40 9.18
N LEU A 113 -13.24 -2.09 8.58
CA LEU A 113 -12.30 -1.42 7.69
C LEU A 113 -13.01 -1.13 6.35
N PRO A 114 -12.79 0.05 5.76
CA PRO A 114 -13.35 0.34 4.45
C PRO A 114 -12.87 -0.70 3.44
N VAL A 115 -13.81 -1.23 2.66
CA VAL A 115 -13.47 -2.12 1.54
C VAL A 115 -12.78 -1.29 0.47
N ILE A 116 -11.52 -1.58 0.21
CA ILE A 116 -10.77 -0.95 -0.88
C ILE A 116 -11.07 -1.76 -2.14
N GLY A 117 -12.11 -1.35 -2.88
CA GLY A 117 -12.52 -2.00 -4.12
C GLY A 117 -11.55 -1.77 -5.27
N GLU A 118 -11.72 -2.51 -6.35
CA GLU A 118 -11.12 -2.20 -7.65
C GLU A 118 -11.95 -1.08 -8.29
N GLU A 119 -11.50 0.15 -8.15
CA GLU A 119 -12.09 1.27 -8.88
C GLU A 119 -11.43 1.40 -10.24
N SER A 120 -12.19 1.87 -11.21
CA SER A 120 -11.64 2.25 -12.51
C SER A 120 -10.65 3.39 -12.32
N ILE A 121 -9.40 3.16 -12.67
CA ILE A 121 -8.33 4.14 -12.57
C ILE A 121 -8.21 4.85 -13.93
N GLN A 122 -8.44 6.15 -13.94
CA GLN A 122 -8.03 6.97 -15.07
C GLN A 122 -6.53 7.23 -14.95
N THR A 123 -5.74 6.54 -15.78
CA THR A 123 -4.28 6.68 -15.75
C THR A 123 -3.89 8.08 -16.18
N VAL A 124 -3.13 8.75 -15.34
CA VAL A 124 -2.57 10.08 -15.56
C VAL A 124 -1.13 9.98 -16.08
N ALA A 125 -0.32 9.11 -15.45
CA ALA A 125 1.06 8.89 -15.87
C ALA A 125 1.54 7.48 -15.48
N THR A 126 2.60 7.03 -16.15
CA THR A 126 3.31 5.80 -15.85
C THR A 126 4.80 6.09 -15.77
N PHE A 127 5.43 5.67 -14.69
CA PHE A 127 6.85 5.86 -14.42
C PHE A 127 7.56 4.52 -14.26
N SER A 128 8.84 4.45 -14.61
CA SER A 128 9.70 3.39 -14.07
C SER A 128 9.96 3.65 -12.58
N GLY A 129 10.22 2.59 -11.82
CA GLY A 129 10.59 2.73 -10.41
C GLY A 129 11.80 3.63 -10.21
N THR A 130 12.78 3.58 -11.13
CA THR A 130 13.96 4.45 -11.12
C THR A 130 13.56 5.93 -11.19
N ILE A 131 12.67 6.31 -12.10
CA ILE A 131 12.17 7.69 -12.22
C ILE A 131 11.42 8.08 -10.94
N PHE A 132 10.50 7.24 -10.46
CA PHE A 132 9.73 7.54 -9.27
C PHE A 132 10.63 7.75 -8.04
N ARG A 133 11.62 6.87 -7.83
CA ARG A 133 12.60 7.02 -6.74
C ARG A 133 13.46 8.26 -6.87
N SER A 134 13.83 8.64 -8.10
CA SER A 134 14.53 9.90 -8.33
C SER A 134 13.70 11.10 -7.89
N LEU A 135 12.40 11.15 -8.25
CA LEU A 135 11.48 12.21 -7.82
C LEU A 135 11.38 12.30 -6.28
N MET A 136 11.37 11.15 -5.60
CA MET A 136 11.30 11.11 -4.12
C MET A 136 12.59 11.61 -3.43
N ARG A 137 13.66 11.91 -4.16
CA ARG A 137 14.84 12.61 -3.62
C ARG A 137 14.53 14.04 -3.16
N ALA A 138 13.39 14.60 -3.57
CA ALA A 138 12.90 15.87 -3.05
C ALA A 138 12.37 15.78 -1.60
N LEU A 139 11.99 14.60 -1.10
CA LEU A 139 11.39 14.39 0.22
C LEU A 139 12.09 15.06 1.42
N PRO A 140 13.44 15.06 1.51
CA PRO A 140 14.13 15.66 2.65
C PRO A 140 13.92 17.17 2.82
N PHE A 141 13.47 17.85 1.77
CA PHE A 141 13.23 19.30 1.76
C PHE A 141 11.78 19.68 2.08
N ALA A 142 10.88 18.70 2.34
CA ALA A 142 9.52 18.98 2.76
C ALA A 142 9.48 19.30 4.26
N SER A 143 8.60 20.23 4.65
CA SER A 143 8.41 20.59 6.05
C SER A 143 7.89 19.41 6.87
N THR A 144 8.33 19.31 8.11
CA THR A 144 7.78 18.41 9.14
C THR A 144 7.03 19.18 10.23
N ASP A 145 6.82 20.47 10.03
CA ASP A 145 6.13 21.37 10.98
C ASP A 145 4.62 21.28 10.75
N ASP A 146 3.88 20.73 11.70
CA ASP A 146 2.42 20.54 11.64
C ASP A 146 1.64 21.87 11.54
N SER A 147 2.26 22.99 11.94
CA SER A 147 1.66 24.32 11.76
C SER A 147 1.63 24.79 10.30
N ARG A 148 2.36 24.11 9.41
CA ARG A 148 2.53 24.47 8.00
C ARG A 148 2.13 23.31 7.08
N ALA A 149 0.93 22.80 7.21
CA ALA A 149 0.43 21.63 6.46
C ALA A 149 0.62 21.76 4.93
N VAL A 150 0.53 22.99 4.38
CA VAL A 150 0.74 23.26 2.95
C VAL A 150 2.17 22.95 2.47
N LEU A 151 3.14 22.89 3.36
CA LEU A 151 4.54 22.54 3.07
C LEU A 151 4.85 21.06 3.37
N GLN A 152 3.90 20.32 3.95
CA GLN A 152 4.03 18.89 4.21
C GLN A 152 3.58 18.06 3.00
N VAL A 153 3.96 18.47 1.81
CA VAL A 153 3.59 17.82 0.57
C VAL A 153 4.78 17.68 -0.39
N VAL A 154 4.70 16.66 -1.24
CA VAL A 154 5.49 16.58 -2.47
C VAL A 154 4.57 16.98 -3.62
N HIS A 155 4.83 18.11 -4.22
CA HIS A 155 4.07 18.61 -5.36
C HIS A 155 4.64 18.05 -6.65
N LEU A 156 3.89 17.20 -7.33
CA LEU A 156 4.25 16.62 -8.62
C LEU A 156 3.57 17.44 -9.73
N ILE A 157 4.36 17.95 -10.65
CA ILE A 157 3.89 18.66 -11.86
C ILE A 157 4.23 17.79 -13.06
N LEU A 158 3.20 17.39 -13.79
CA LEU A 158 3.31 16.55 -14.96
C LEU A 158 3.04 17.39 -16.21
N ASN A 159 3.97 17.33 -17.14
CA ASN A 159 3.84 17.89 -18.49
C ASN A 159 3.89 16.75 -19.51
N SER A 160 3.80 17.08 -20.81
CA SER A 160 3.74 16.08 -21.89
C SER A 160 4.93 15.10 -21.92
N ASP A 161 6.10 15.53 -21.51
CA ASP A 161 7.36 14.81 -21.62
C ASP A 161 8.24 14.85 -20.36
N THR A 162 7.77 15.56 -19.33
CA THR A 162 8.51 15.75 -18.08
C THR A 162 7.61 15.61 -16.86
N VAL A 163 8.21 15.16 -15.78
CA VAL A 163 7.62 15.21 -14.45
C VAL A 163 8.58 15.91 -13.50
N MET A 164 8.06 16.77 -12.66
CA MET A 164 8.84 17.52 -11.69
C MET A 164 8.26 17.32 -10.29
N ALA A 165 9.11 16.99 -9.33
CA ALA A 165 8.77 16.97 -7.91
C ALA A 165 9.33 18.21 -7.23
N GLN A 166 8.47 18.90 -6.47
CA GLN A 166 8.82 20.10 -5.70
C GLN A 166 8.43 19.92 -4.25
N THR A 167 9.29 20.38 -3.35
CA THR A 167 9.06 20.44 -1.90
C THR A 167 9.72 21.68 -1.33
N ALA A 168 9.23 22.17 -0.21
CA ALA A 168 9.86 23.26 0.52
C ALA A 168 9.54 23.19 2.02
N ASP A 169 10.44 23.73 2.87
CA ASP A 169 10.22 23.85 4.32
C ASP A 169 10.11 25.32 4.78
N GLY A 170 10.20 26.27 3.85
CA GLY A 170 10.21 27.70 4.10
C GLY A 170 11.62 28.31 4.21
N TYR A 171 12.67 27.49 4.26
CA TYR A 171 14.09 27.91 4.28
C TYR A 171 14.87 27.29 3.11
N SER A 172 14.51 26.07 2.73
CA SER A 172 15.10 25.34 1.62
C SER A 172 14.00 24.81 0.71
N ALA A 173 14.38 24.49 -0.52
CA ALA A 173 13.47 23.84 -1.49
C ALA A 173 14.21 22.75 -2.25
N GLY A 174 13.51 21.65 -2.48
CA GLY A 174 13.94 20.55 -3.33
C GLY A 174 13.19 20.57 -4.66
N LEU A 175 13.93 20.44 -5.75
CA LEU A 175 13.37 20.33 -7.10
C LEU A 175 14.09 19.20 -7.83
N VAL A 176 13.32 18.24 -8.32
CA VAL A 176 13.82 17.14 -9.14
C VAL A 176 12.96 17.05 -10.39
N MET A 177 13.58 16.97 -11.55
CA MET A 177 12.90 16.87 -12.84
C MET A 177 13.43 15.66 -13.60
N GLU A 178 12.51 14.88 -14.15
CA GLU A 178 12.79 13.68 -14.94
C GLU A 178 12.00 13.73 -16.27
N SER A 179 12.56 13.13 -17.29
CA SER A 179 11.87 12.93 -18.55
C SER A 179 11.02 11.67 -18.50
N ILE A 180 9.80 11.73 -19.00
CA ILE A 180 8.86 10.61 -19.08
C ILE A 180 8.47 10.35 -20.54
N ALA A 181 8.25 9.07 -20.87
CA ALA A 181 7.73 8.68 -22.17
C ALA A 181 6.20 8.61 -22.11
N GLY A 182 5.52 9.43 -22.89
CA GLY A 182 4.07 9.33 -23.08
C GLY A 182 3.30 10.61 -22.77
N PRO A 183 2.05 10.68 -23.21
CA PRO A 183 1.21 11.85 -23.02
C PRO A 183 0.75 11.91 -21.56
N ALA A 184 1.49 12.59 -20.72
CA ALA A 184 0.90 13.11 -19.52
C ALA A 184 0.07 14.33 -19.90
N ASN A 185 -1.23 14.30 -19.64
CA ASN A 185 -2.01 15.53 -19.64
C ASN A 185 -1.35 16.46 -18.61
N GLN A 186 -1.20 17.72 -18.95
CA GLN A 186 -0.68 18.70 -18.00
C GLN A 186 -1.55 18.70 -16.75
N THR A 187 -0.98 18.25 -15.63
CA THR A 187 -1.68 18.16 -14.37
C THR A 187 -0.70 18.31 -13.21
N SER A 188 -1.22 18.62 -12.05
CA SER A 188 -0.41 18.66 -10.83
C SER A 188 -1.10 17.91 -9.70
N VAL A 189 -0.30 17.31 -8.84
CA VAL A 189 -0.74 16.49 -7.72
C VAL A 189 0.08 16.87 -6.49
N SER A 190 -0.57 17.14 -5.38
CA SER A 190 0.08 17.33 -4.09
C SER A 190 -0.05 16.06 -3.27
N LEU A 191 1.04 15.33 -3.10
CA LEU A 191 1.08 14.14 -2.27
C LEU A 191 1.43 14.53 -0.84
N PRO A 192 0.62 14.19 0.17
CA PRO A 192 1.03 14.31 1.56
C PRO A 192 2.38 13.64 1.83
N LEU A 193 3.16 14.23 2.69
CA LEU A 193 4.51 13.76 3.00
C LEU A 193 4.52 12.32 3.55
N SER A 194 3.50 11.96 4.36
CA SER A 194 3.28 10.62 4.87
C SER A 194 3.15 9.59 3.75
N SER A 195 2.30 9.88 2.77
CA SER A 195 2.04 9.00 1.62
C SER A 195 3.22 8.94 0.66
N ALA A 196 3.89 10.07 0.41
CA ALA A 196 5.09 10.10 -0.41
C ALA A 196 6.23 9.27 0.20
N ARG A 197 6.41 9.35 1.54
CA ARG A 197 7.36 8.50 2.29
C ARG A 197 6.98 7.03 2.18
N LEU A 198 5.70 6.68 2.35
CA LEU A 198 5.23 5.30 2.18
C LEU A 198 5.56 4.78 0.79
N LEU A 199 5.17 5.51 -0.25
CA LEU A 199 5.45 5.13 -1.65
C LEU A 199 6.95 4.98 -1.92
N SER A 200 7.78 5.88 -1.40
CA SER A 200 9.25 5.80 -1.57
C SER A 200 9.86 4.53 -0.97
N THR A 201 9.20 3.93 0.02
CA THR A 201 9.65 2.66 0.63
C THR A 201 9.09 1.41 -0.06
N LEU A 202 8.04 1.57 -0.87
CA LEU A 202 7.38 0.46 -1.56
C LEU A 202 7.91 0.25 -2.98
N VAL A 203 8.44 1.30 -3.60
CA VAL A 203 8.85 1.27 -5.01
C VAL A 203 10.33 0.92 -5.13
N ASP A 204 10.62 -0.14 -5.89
CA ASP A 204 11.97 -0.53 -6.29
C ASP A 204 12.29 -0.10 -7.74
N ASP A 205 13.57 -0.09 -8.10
CA ASP A 205 14.03 0.37 -9.44
C ASP A 205 13.43 -0.44 -10.60
N ARG A 206 13.08 -1.71 -10.37
CA ARG A 206 12.50 -2.62 -11.38
C ARG A 206 11.00 -2.47 -11.53
N ASP A 207 10.36 -1.73 -10.64
CA ASP A 207 8.92 -1.59 -10.63
C ASP A 207 8.43 -0.66 -11.74
N THR A 208 7.17 -0.85 -12.09
CA THR A 208 6.40 0.13 -12.85
C THR A 208 5.36 0.75 -11.94
N VAL A 209 5.37 2.07 -11.86
CA VAL A 209 4.42 2.86 -11.06
C VAL A 209 3.44 3.54 -12.00
N ARG A 210 2.19 3.14 -11.93
CA ARG A 210 1.09 3.79 -12.65
C ARG A 210 0.31 4.68 -11.70
N MET A 211 0.30 5.97 -11.97
CA MET A 211 -0.47 6.97 -11.24
C MET A 211 -1.76 7.27 -11.99
N GLY A 212 -2.84 7.33 -11.27
CA GLY A 212 -4.14 7.71 -11.80
C GLY A 212 -5.05 8.32 -10.76
N THR A 213 -6.23 8.74 -11.19
CA THR A 213 -7.28 9.30 -10.34
C THR A 213 -8.49 8.38 -10.31
N SER A 214 -9.22 8.41 -9.19
CA SER A 214 -10.52 7.81 -9.03
C SER A 214 -11.45 8.81 -8.33
N GLY A 215 -12.38 9.39 -9.10
CA GLY A 215 -13.20 10.50 -8.62
C GLY A 215 -12.44 11.82 -8.46
N GLU A 216 -13.02 12.78 -7.76
CA GLU A 216 -12.53 14.16 -7.75
C GLU A 216 -11.27 14.41 -6.91
N ASN A 217 -10.99 13.58 -5.88
CA ASN A 217 -9.92 13.87 -4.91
C ASN A 217 -9.18 12.62 -4.44
N ARG A 218 -9.01 11.60 -5.30
CA ARG A 218 -8.27 10.39 -4.94
C ARG A 218 -7.21 10.09 -5.97
N TYR A 219 -5.98 9.97 -5.51
CA TYR A 219 -4.88 9.48 -6.32
C TYR A 219 -4.60 8.03 -6.00
N ILE A 220 -4.38 7.23 -7.03
CA ILE A 220 -4.09 5.81 -6.92
C ILE A 220 -2.74 5.56 -7.56
N PHE A 221 -1.86 4.93 -6.81
CA PHE A 221 -0.58 4.45 -7.28
C PHE A 221 -0.63 2.93 -7.35
N GLN A 222 -0.51 2.38 -8.55
CA GLN A 222 -0.36 0.95 -8.75
C GLN A 222 1.11 0.66 -9.00
N ILE A 223 1.69 -0.14 -8.10
CA ILE A 223 3.06 -0.60 -8.20
C ILE A 223 3.00 -2.02 -8.73
N THR A 224 3.65 -2.28 -9.85
CA THR A 224 3.71 -3.61 -10.47
C THR A 224 5.16 -4.03 -10.54
N ASN A 225 5.48 -5.12 -9.84
CA ASN A 225 6.78 -5.78 -9.96
C ASN A 225 6.62 -6.93 -10.96
N PRO A 226 7.43 -7.02 -12.01
CA PRO A 226 7.34 -8.09 -12.99
C PRO A 226 7.65 -9.47 -12.40
N GLU A 227 8.35 -9.54 -11.26
CA GLU A 227 8.76 -10.79 -10.61
C GLU A 227 7.80 -11.25 -9.49
N ILE A 228 7.02 -10.35 -8.84
CA ILE A 228 6.28 -10.63 -7.59
C ILE A 228 4.75 -10.48 -7.74
N GLY A 229 4.26 -9.88 -8.82
CA GLY A 229 2.84 -9.57 -8.98
C GLY A 229 2.46 -8.15 -8.52
N ARG A 230 1.16 -7.86 -8.37
CA ARG A 230 0.63 -6.49 -8.20
C ARG A 230 0.47 -6.11 -6.74
N ALA A 231 1.08 -5.00 -6.34
CA ALA A 231 0.67 -4.25 -5.15
C ALA A 231 0.03 -2.92 -5.58
N SER A 232 -1.02 -2.48 -4.90
CA SER A 232 -1.62 -1.17 -5.14
C SER A 232 -1.69 -0.36 -3.84
N CYS A 233 -1.23 0.89 -3.89
CA CYS A 233 -1.38 1.86 -2.81
C CYS A 233 -2.38 2.93 -3.24
N ARG A 234 -3.25 3.33 -2.31
CA ARG A 234 -4.34 4.28 -2.56
C ARG A 234 -4.27 5.41 -1.55
N GLU A 235 -4.40 6.60 -2.03
CA GLU A 235 -4.41 7.81 -1.22
C GLU A 235 -5.73 8.56 -1.36
N ARG A 236 -6.21 9.14 -0.25
CA ARG A 236 -7.28 10.12 -0.21
C ARG A 236 -6.65 11.48 0.14
N VAL A 237 -6.71 12.41 -0.77
CA VAL A 237 -6.33 13.81 -0.52
C VAL A 237 -7.58 14.62 -0.20
#